data_aa6fafbba6432aecb04746c5f69261bc
#
_entry.id   aa6fafbba6432aecb04746c5f69261bc
#
_cell.length_a   1.000
_cell.length_b   1.000
_cell.length_c   1.000
_cell.angle_alpha   90.00
_cell.angle_beta   90.00
_cell.angle_gamma   90.00
#
_symmetry.space_group_name_H-M   'P 1'
#
loop_
_entity.id
_entity.type
_entity.pdbx_description
1 polymer ?
#
loop_
_entity_poly.entity_id
_entity_poly.type
_entity_poly.pdbx_seq_one_letter_code
_entity_poly.pdbx_strand_id
1 'polypeptide(L)'
;MLNQFSRTQLLLGKEAMDKLKNSRVAVFGIGGVGGYVCEALVRSGVGHFDLIDDDKVCLTNLNRQIIATRKTVGQYKTDVMKERMLDINPDIEVNVHKCFFLPENAEEFPFAQYDYVVDAVDTVTAKIELVMKAKEMKVPIISSMGAGNKLDPSAFRVADIYKTKMCPLAKVMRRELKQRGVKKLKVVYSEEKPTRPLEDMAISCRNHCICPPGAKHKCTERRDIPGSVAFVPSVVGLIIAGEVVKDLSV
;
A
#
# COMPACT_ATOMS: atom_id res chain seq x y z
N MET A 1 24.27 10.28 -19.98
CA MET A 1 23.77 11.62 -19.59
C MET A 1 23.23 11.51 -18.17
N LEU A 2 23.47 12.51 -17.30
CA LEU A 2 22.90 12.51 -15.92
C LEU A 2 21.39 12.69 -16.00
N ASN A 3 20.66 11.95 -15.14
CA ASN A 3 19.21 12.04 -14.99
C ASN A 3 18.81 11.81 -13.52
N GLN A 4 17.51 11.88 -13.23
CA GLN A 4 16.96 11.71 -11.86
C GLN A 4 17.32 10.37 -11.21
N PHE A 5 17.65 9.34 -11.98
CA PHE A 5 17.98 7.99 -11.50
C PHE A 5 19.48 7.70 -11.44
N SER A 6 20.35 8.65 -11.79
CA SER A 6 21.79 8.41 -11.87
C SER A 6 22.39 7.86 -10.58
N ARG A 7 21.93 8.33 -9.42
CA ARG A 7 22.39 7.83 -8.11
C ARG A 7 21.88 6.42 -7.80
N THR A 8 20.66 6.10 -8.20
CA THR A 8 20.09 4.75 -8.07
C THR A 8 20.86 3.77 -8.96
N GLN A 9 21.18 4.18 -10.19
CA GLN A 9 21.96 3.37 -11.13
C GLN A 9 23.38 3.06 -10.63
N LEU A 10 24.01 3.95 -9.85
CA LEU A 10 25.32 3.67 -9.24
C LEU A 10 25.27 2.51 -8.25
N LEU A 11 24.10 2.23 -7.64
CA LEU A 11 23.91 1.13 -6.69
C LEU A 11 23.39 -0.15 -7.37
N LEU A 12 22.46 -0.02 -8.29
CA LEU A 12 21.75 -1.16 -8.89
C LEU A 12 22.34 -1.61 -10.23
N GLY A 13 23.05 -0.71 -10.91
CA GLY A 13 23.55 -0.96 -12.26
C GLY A 13 22.51 -0.65 -13.36
N LYS A 14 22.97 -0.59 -14.60
CA LYS A 14 22.14 -0.23 -15.76
C LYS A 14 21.06 -1.30 -16.04
N GLU A 15 21.45 -2.57 -16.00
CA GLU A 15 20.51 -3.69 -16.29
C GLU A 15 19.30 -3.70 -15.36
N ALA A 16 19.53 -3.50 -14.06
CA ALA A 16 18.45 -3.40 -13.07
C ALA A 16 17.56 -2.17 -13.34
N MET A 17 18.14 -1.03 -13.72
CA MET A 17 17.34 0.16 -14.07
C MET A 17 16.50 -0.07 -15.33
N ASP A 18 16.99 -0.79 -16.32
CA ASP A 18 16.24 -1.15 -17.54
C ASP A 18 15.08 -2.12 -17.19
N LYS A 19 15.29 -3.09 -16.27
CA LYS A 19 14.22 -3.96 -15.75
C LYS A 19 13.15 -3.15 -15.02
N LEU A 20 13.53 -2.28 -14.08
CA LEU A 20 12.59 -1.44 -13.33
C LEU A 20 11.76 -0.54 -14.26
N LYS A 21 12.39 0.08 -15.25
CA LYS A 21 11.71 0.93 -16.23
C LYS A 21 10.60 0.19 -16.98
N ASN A 22 10.80 -1.09 -17.28
CA ASN A 22 9.84 -1.91 -18.01
C ASN A 22 8.86 -2.66 -17.09
N SER A 23 9.07 -2.62 -15.77
CA SER A 23 8.22 -3.32 -14.81
C SER A 23 6.89 -2.61 -14.58
N ARG A 24 5.81 -3.40 -14.47
CA ARG A 24 4.45 -2.98 -14.14
C ARG A 24 4.06 -3.42 -12.73
N VAL A 25 3.84 -2.47 -11.84
CA VAL A 25 3.51 -2.72 -10.44
C VAL A 25 2.09 -2.26 -10.15
N ALA A 26 1.25 -3.18 -9.64
CA ALA A 26 -0.08 -2.84 -9.15
C ALA A 26 -0.04 -2.55 -7.65
N VAL A 27 -0.55 -1.38 -7.24
CA VAL A 27 -0.62 -0.97 -5.83
C VAL A 27 -2.08 -0.85 -5.42
N PHE A 28 -2.51 -1.78 -4.58
CA PHE A 28 -3.86 -1.81 -4.02
C PHE A 28 -3.87 -1.10 -2.66
N GLY A 29 -4.63 0.01 -2.59
CA GLY A 29 -4.72 0.91 -1.44
C GLY A 29 -3.68 2.03 -1.48
N ILE A 30 -4.13 3.27 -1.74
CA ILE A 30 -3.29 4.49 -1.84
C ILE A 30 -3.45 5.33 -0.55
N GLY A 31 -3.29 4.66 0.57
CA GLY A 31 -3.36 5.25 1.89
C GLY A 31 -1.99 5.66 2.47
N GLY A 32 -1.87 5.57 3.80
CA GLY A 32 -0.64 5.92 4.52
C GLY A 32 0.55 5.01 4.21
N VAL A 33 0.31 3.76 3.77
CA VAL A 33 1.36 2.83 3.32
C VAL A 33 1.54 2.93 1.82
N GLY A 34 0.48 2.67 1.03
CA GLY A 34 0.58 2.58 -0.43
C GLY A 34 1.02 3.88 -1.10
N GLY A 35 0.66 5.04 -0.56
CA GLY A 35 1.16 6.32 -1.07
C GLY A 35 2.68 6.44 -0.99
N TYR A 36 3.30 5.97 0.10
CA TYR A 36 4.78 5.95 0.22
C TYR A 36 5.42 4.82 -0.59
N VAL A 37 4.70 3.71 -0.85
CA VAL A 37 5.15 2.72 -1.84
C VAL A 37 5.27 3.34 -3.22
N CYS A 38 4.21 4.00 -3.70
CA CYS A 38 4.19 4.67 -5.00
C CYS A 38 5.31 5.72 -5.11
N GLU A 39 5.46 6.57 -4.08
CA GLU A 39 6.51 7.60 -4.00
C GLU A 39 7.90 6.99 -4.17
N ALA A 40 8.22 5.92 -3.45
CA ALA A 40 9.53 5.30 -3.49
C ALA A 40 9.77 4.53 -4.80
N LEU A 41 8.77 3.83 -5.33
CA LEU A 41 8.89 3.09 -6.59
C LEU A 41 9.12 4.00 -7.79
N VAL A 42 8.36 5.12 -7.90
CA VAL A 42 8.56 6.08 -9.00
C VAL A 42 9.94 6.73 -8.94
N ARG A 43 10.45 7.03 -7.74
CA ARG A 43 11.80 7.56 -7.52
C ARG A 43 12.90 6.53 -7.76
N SER A 44 12.55 5.23 -7.75
CA SER A 44 13.48 4.14 -8.03
C SER A 44 13.52 3.74 -9.50
N GLY A 45 12.64 4.31 -10.35
CA GLY A 45 12.67 4.12 -11.80
C GLY A 45 11.70 3.07 -12.33
N VAL A 46 10.72 2.59 -11.52
CA VAL A 46 9.62 1.77 -12.04
C VAL A 46 8.82 2.57 -13.05
N GLY A 47 8.52 1.96 -14.21
CA GLY A 47 7.95 2.67 -15.35
C GLY A 47 6.44 2.55 -15.51
N HIS A 48 5.81 1.48 -14.99
CA HIS A 48 4.38 1.27 -15.19
C HIS A 48 3.66 0.97 -13.87
N PHE A 49 2.51 1.61 -13.68
CA PHE A 49 1.75 1.50 -12.43
C PHE A 49 0.26 1.31 -12.69
N ASP A 50 -0.35 0.47 -11.86
CA ASP A 50 -1.80 0.45 -11.66
C ASP A 50 -2.09 0.85 -10.21
N LEU A 51 -2.87 1.91 -10.02
CA LEU A 51 -3.24 2.45 -8.70
C LEU A 51 -4.71 2.16 -8.44
N ILE A 52 -4.98 1.41 -7.37
CA ILE A 52 -6.35 0.96 -7.05
C ILE A 52 -6.74 1.49 -5.67
N ASP A 53 -7.72 2.39 -5.62
CA ASP A 53 -8.31 2.95 -4.39
C ASP A 53 -9.59 3.71 -4.77
N ASP A 54 -10.69 3.54 -4.05
CA ASP A 54 -11.96 4.22 -4.30
C ASP A 54 -12.16 5.47 -3.43
N ASP A 55 -11.28 5.69 -2.46
CA ASP A 55 -11.39 6.78 -1.51
C ASP A 55 -11.01 8.14 -2.11
N LYS A 56 -11.60 9.17 -1.52
CA LYS A 56 -11.15 10.54 -1.64
C LYS A 56 -10.26 10.94 -0.46
N VAL A 57 -9.37 11.90 -0.67
CA VAL A 57 -8.56 12.48 0.39
C VAL A 57 -9.47 13.14 1.44
N CYS A 58 -9.36 12.71 2.69
CA CYS A 58 -10.08 13.26 3.83
C CYS A 58 -9.13 14.14 4.68
N LEU A 59 -9.67 15.12 5.38
CA LEU A 59 -8.91 15.99 6.28
C LEU A 59 -8.09 15.20 7.32
N THR A 60 -8.66 14.10 7.84
CA THR A 60 -7.97 13.22 8.80
C THR A 60 -6.83 12.41 8.21
N ASN A 61 -6.63 12.46 6.90
CA ASN A 61 -5.51 11.78 6.24
C ASN A 61 -4.22 12.63 6.25
N LEU A 62 -4.33 13.94 6.49
CA LEU A 62 -3.21 14.87 6.43
C LEU A 62 -2.07 14.52 7.39
N ASN A 63 -2.39 13.83 8.47
CA ASN A 63 -1.40 13.44 9.47
C ASN A 63 -0.43 12.35 9.03
N ARG A 64 -0.73 11.60 7.92
CA ARG A 64 0.07 10.42 7.56
C ARG A 64 0.11 10.04 6.09
N GLN A 65 -0.76 10.56 5.24
CA GLN A 65 -0.78 10.23 3.81
C GLN A 65 -0.06 11.31 3.01
N ILE A 66 0.95 10.91 2.24
CA ILE A 66 1.82 11.83 1.49
C ILE A 66 1.06 12.69 0.46
N ILE A 67 -0.03 12.16 -0.09
CA ILE A 67 -0.89 12.84 -1.05
C ILE A 67 -1.89 13.81 -0.39
N ALA A 68 -2.07 13.69 0.94
CA ALA A 68 -3.07 14.47 1.65
C ALA A 68 -2.51 15.82 2.06
N THR A 69 -3.01 16.87 1.44
CA THR A 69 -2.76 18.28 1.76
C THR A 69 -4.11 19.01 1.81
N ARG A 70 -4.13 20.24 2.35
CA ARG A 70 -5.36 21.06 2.34
C ARG A 70 -5.91 21.29 0.92
N LYS A 71 -5.03 21.32 -0.10
CA LYS A 71 -5.41 21.53 -1.51
C LYS A 71 -6.03 20.28 -2.15
N THR A 72 -5.69 19.08 -1.64
CA THR A 72 -6.12 17.82 -2.24
C THR A 72 -7.33 17.19 -1.56
N VAL A 73 -7.79 17.73 -0.41
CA VAL A 73 -9.01 17.24 0.27
C VAL A 73 -10.20 17.23 -0.68
N GLY A 74 -10.90 16.10 -0.76
CA GLY A 74 -12.05 15.87 -1.64
C GLY A 74 -11.73 15.30 -3.01
N GLN A 75 -10.47 15.28 -3.43
CA GLN A 75 -10.02 14.65 -4.68
C GLN A 75 -9.82 13.15 -4.50
N TYR A 76 -9.93 12.35 -5.57
CA TYR A 76 -9.62 10.92 -5.51
C TYR A 76 -8.14 10.70 -5.21
N LYS A 77 -7.84 9.78 -4.29
CA LYS A 77 -6.46 9.47 -3.90
C LYS A 77 -5.61 9.00 -5.09
N THR A 78 -6.19 8.20 -5.97
CA THR A 78 -5.51 7.70 -7.17
C THR A 78 -5.14 8.82 -8.14
N ASP A 79 -6.01 9.82 -8.35
CA ASP A 79 -5.72 10.95 -9.23
C ASP A 79 -4.58 11.82 -8.66
N VAL A 80 -4.68 12.15 -7.36
CA VAL A 80 -3.65 12.96 -6.69
C VAL A 80 -2.30 12.25 -6.69
N MET A 81 -2.29 10.92 -6.49
CA MET A 81 -1.05 10.14 -6.54
C MET A 81 -0.47 10.09 -7.95
N LYS A 82 -1.31 9.89 -8.98
CA LYS A 82 -0.90 9.92 -10.39
C LYS A 82 -0.25 11.26 -10.76
N GLU A 83 -0.90 12.37 -10.44
CA GLU A 83 -0.35 13.72 -10.70
C GLU A 83 1.02 13.90 -10.04
N ARG A 84 1.13 13.53 -8.77
CA ARG A 84 2.39 13.59 -8.03
C ARG A 84 3.49 12.71 -8.64
N MET A 85 3.16 11.51 -9.09
CA MET A 85 4.11 10.59 -9.70
C MET A 85 4.61 11.10 -11.06
N LEU A 86 3.72 11.69 -11.87
CA LEU A 86 4.08 12.30 -13.15
C LEU A 86 4.95 13.56 -13.00
N ASP A 87 4.77 14.31 -11.89
CA ASP A 87 5.65 15.43 -11.56
C ASP A 87 7.07 14.97 -11.16
N ILE A 88 7.22 13.75 -10.62
CA ILE A 88 8.51 13.14 -10.28
C ILE A 88 9.17 12.51 -11.51
N ASN A 89 8.39 11.78 -12.31
CA ASN A 89 8.85 11.12 -13.51
C ASN A 89 7.77 11.20 -14.60
N PRO A 90 7.90 12.10 -15.57
CA PRO A 90 6.89 12.30 -16.61
C PRO A 90 6.83 11.14 -17.63
N ASP A 91 7.84 10.27 -17.66
CA ASP A 91 7.95 9.19 -18.65
C ASP A 91 7.23 7.89 -18.22
N ILE A 92 6.54 7.88 -17.07
CA ILE A 92 5.82 6.70 -16.56
C ILE A 92 4.42 6.58 -17.13
N GLU A 93 3.94 5.34 -17.18
CA GLU A 93 2.53 5.04 -17.42
C GLU A 93 1.80 4.76 -16.10
N VAL A 94 0.71 5.48 -15.82
CA VAL A 94 -0.08 5.31 -14.61
C VAL A 94 -1.55 5.12 -14.96
N ASN A 95 -2.05 3.92 -14.74
CA ASN A 95 -3.46 3.57 -14.82
C ASN A 95 -4.12 3.74 -13.45
N VAL A 96 -5.30 4.35 -13.39
CA VAL A 96 -6.04 4.58 -12.15
C VAL A 96 -7.37 3.83 -12.16
N HIS A 97 -7.64 3.13 -11.07
CA HIS A 97 -8.87 2.38 -10.86
C HIS A 97 -9.56 2.91 -9.60
N LYS A 98 -10.64 3.69 -9.81
CA LYS A 98 -11.42 4.33 -8.73
C LYS A 98 -12.49 3.38 -8.19
N CYS A 99 -12.05 2.22 -7.71
CA CYS A 99 -12.91 1.18 -7.20
C CYS A 99 -12.34 0.53 -5.95
N PHE A 100 -13.23 -0.02 -5.15
CA PHE A 100 -12.87 -0.89 -4.03
C PHE A 100 -12.63 -2.30 -4.57
N PHE A 101 -11.45 -2.87 -4.28
CA PHE A 101 -11.14 -4.23 -4.71
C PHE A 101 -11.83 -5.25 -3.82
N LEU A 102 -12.60 -6.14 -4.43
CA LEU A 102 -13.32 -7.23 -3.81
C LEU A 102 -13.27 -8.48 -4.70
N PRO A 103 -13.63 -9.67 -4.17
CA PRO A 103 -13.72 -10.90 -4.99
C PRO A 103 -14.60 -10.74 -6.23
N GLU A 104 -15.68 -9.95 -6.13
CA GLU A 104 -16.68 -9.77 -7.19
C GLU A 104 -16.13 -9.05 -8.43
N ASN A 105 -15.09 -8.22 -8.27
CA ASN A 105 -14.47 -7.48 -9.37
C ASN A 105 -13.00 -7.88 -9.63
N ALA A 106 -12.53 -8.95 -9.01
CA ALA A 106 -11.13 -9.37 -9.13
C ALA A 106 -10.73 -9.73 -10.56
N GLU A 107 -11.67 -10.25 -11.37
CA GLU A 107 -11.45 -10.62 -12.79
C GLU A 107 -11.31 -9.40 -13.72
N GLU A 108 -11.67 -8.20 -13.28
CA GLU A 108 -11.51 -6.97 -14.05
C GLU A 108 -10.05 -6.50 -14.11
N PHE A 109 -9.19 -7.06 -13.25
CA PHE A 109 -7.79 -6.66 -13.15
C PHE A 109 -6.87 -7.61 -13.93
N PRO A 110 -5.96 -7.08 -14.76
CA PRO A 110 -5.08 -7.91 -15.60
C PRO A 110 -3.89 -8.45 -14.80
N PHE A 111 -4.13 -9.30 -13.80
CA PHE A 111 -3.06 -9.83 -12.94
C PHE A 111 -1.90 -10.45 -13.72
N ALA A 112 -2.17 -11.13 -14.83
CA ALA A 112 -1.14 -11.74 -15.66
C ALA A 112 -0.19 -10.72 -16.33
N GLN A 113 -0.52 -9.43 -16.32
CA GLN A 113 0.31 -8.37 -16.88
C GLN A 113 1.14 -7.65 -15.81
N TYR A 114 0.95 -7.98 -14.54
CA TYR A 114 1.71 -7.38 -13.45
C TYR A 114 2.99 -8.14 -13.18
N ASP A 115 4.11 -7.43 -13.08
CA ASP A 115 5.37 -8.00 -12.63
C ASP A 115 5.42 -8.09 -11.09
N TYR A 116 4.62 -7.26 -10.41
CA TYR A 116 4.53 -7.27 -8.95
C TYR A 116 3.21 -6.70 -8.44
N VAL A 117 2.70 -7.29 -7.36
CA VAL A 117 1.50 -6.80 -6.65
C VAL A 117 1.88 -6.32 -5.26
N VAL A 118 1.44 -5.13 -4.89
CA VAL A 118 1.54 -4.57 -3.54
C VAL A 118 0.15 -4.50 -2.91
N ASP A 119 -0.01 -5.24 -1.83
CA ASP A 119 -1.22 -5.21 -1.01
C ASP A 119 -1.04 -4.26 0.17
N ALA A 120 -1.59 -3.06 0.06
CA ALA A 120 -1.65 -2.04 1.10
C ALA A 120 -3.10 -1.70 1.54
N VAL A 121 -4.07 -2.58 1.23
CA VAL A 121 -5.45 -2.43 1.68
C VAL A 121 -5.61 -2.80 3.16
N ASP A 122 -6.68 -2.36 3.80
CA ASP A 122 -6.96 -2.61 5.23
C ASP A 122 -8.05 -3.67 5.47
N THR A 123 -8.69 -4.16 4.42
CA THR A 123 -9.80 -5.13 4.48
C THR A 123 -9.27 -6.55 4.31
N VAL A 124 -9.59 -7.44 5.28
CA VAL A 124 -9.12 -8.84 5.27
C VAL A 124 -9.60 -9.60 4.03
N THR A 125 -10.86 -9.42 3.62
CA THR A 125 -11.42 -10.09 2.43
C THR A 125 -10.63 -9.72 1.18
N ALA A 126 -10.38 -8.42 0.95
CA ALA A 126 -9.59 -7.96 -0.19
C ALA A 126 -8.15 -8.50 -0.15
N LYS A 127 -7.50 -8.50 1.03
CA LYS A 127 -6.15 -9.07 1.19
C LYS A 127 -6.07 -10.54 0.80
N ILE A 128 -7.05 -11.33 1.23
CA ILE A 128 -7.11 -12.76 0.91
C ILE A 128 -7.24 -12.94 -0.60
N GLU A 129 -8.16 -12.20 -1.22
CA GLU A 129 -8.39 -12.30 -2.67
C GLU A 129 -7.16 -11.88 -3.48
N LEU A 130 -6.49 -10.78 -3.11
CA LEU A 130 -5.23 -10.37 -3.73
C LEU A 130 -4.17 -11.47 -3.70
N VAL A 131 -4.01 -12.13 -2.55
CA VAL A 131 -3.05 -13.22 -2.40
C VAL A 131 -3.45 -14.42 -3.24
N MET A 132 -4.74 -14.76 -3.30
CA MET A 132 -5.23 -15.89 -4.08
C MET A 132 -5.05 -15.64 -5.58
N LYS A 133 -5.42 -14.46 -6.08
CA LYS A 133 -5.25 -14.07 -7.50
C LYS A 133 -3.77 -13.98 -7.91
N ALA A 134 -2.93 -13.34 -7.10
CA ALA A 134 -1.50 -13.28 -7.38
C ALA A 134 -0.87 -14.70 -7.43
N LYS A 135 -1.29 -15.60 -6.53
CA LYS A 135 -0.83 -16.98 -6.53
C LYS A 135 -1.31 -17.76 -7.78
N GLU A 136 -2.58 -17.60 -8.16
CA GLU A 136 -3.17 -18.23 -9.36
C GLU A 136 -2.39 -17.82 -10.60
N MET A 137 -2.14 -16.51 -10.76
CA MET A 137 -1.41 -15.94 -11.90
C MET A 137 0.12 -16.02 -11.77
N LYS A 138 0.65 -16.58 -10.66
CA LYS A 138 2.08 -16.70 -10.36
C LYS A 138 2.81 -15.35 -10.32
N VAL A 139 2.13 -14.28 -9.96
CA VAL A 139 2.70 -12.94 -9.80
C VAL A 139 3.25 -12.77 -8.38
N PRO A 140 4.47 -12.24 -8.21
CA PRO A 140 5.00 -11.89 -6.90
C PRO A 140 4.09 -10.90 -6.18
N ILE A 141 3.90 -11.12 -4.87
CA ILE A 141 3.10 -10.23 -4.03
C ILE A 141 3.78 -9.98 -2.68
N ILE A 142 3.72 -8.74 -2.21
CA ILE A 142 4.07 -8.35 -0.85
C ILE A 142 2.87 -7.69 -0.17
N SER A 143 2.58 -8.08 1.07
CA SER A 143 1.42 -7.59 1.80
C SER A 143 1.84 -6.81 3.05
N SER A 144 1.28 -5.60 3.21
CA SER A 144 1.38 -4.83 4.45
C SER A 144 0.49 -5.42 5.51
N MET A 145 1.04 -5.73 6.68
CA MET A 145 0.24 -6.03 7.85
C MET A 145 -0.16 -4.74 8.59
N GLY A 146 -0.75 -4.85 9.78
CA GLY A 146 -1.29 -3.68 10.49
C GLY A 146 -0.23 -2.65 10.87
N ALA A 147 -0.35 -1.44 10.35
CA ALA A 147 0.49 -0.28 10.65
C ALA A 147 -0.16 0.73 11.63
N GLY A 148 -1.43 0.55 11.97
CA GLY A 148 -2.12 1.38 12.95
C GLY A 148 -1.81 1.00 14.40
N ASN A 149 -2.05 1.94 15.33
CA ASN A 149 -1.88 1.76 16.77
C ASN A 149 -0.44 1.42 17.19
N LYS A 150 0.54 2.03 16.52
CA LYS A 150 1.98 1.82 16.72
C LYS A 150 2.74 3.13 16.70
N LEU A 151 3.87 3.16 17.41
CA LEU A 151 4.75 4.32 17.55
C LEU A 151 6.21 4.00 17.21
N ASP A 152 6.58 2.71 17.13
CA ASP A 152 7.95 2.31 16.79
C ASP A 152 8.06 1.84 15.33
N PRO A 153 8.55 2.71 14.42
CA PRO A 153 8.77 2.34 13.04
C PRO A 153 9.95 1.35 12.87
N SER A 154 10.87 1.29 13.84
CA SER A 154 12.03 0.39 13.81
C SER A 154 11.68 -1.06 14.13
N ALA A 155 10.49 -1.32 14.69
CA ALA A 155 9.99 -2.66 14.99
C ALA A 155 9.43 -3.41 13.77
N PHE A 156 9.39 -2.79 12.59
CA PHE A 156 8.92 -3.46 11.38
C PHE A 156 9.96 -4.41 10.78
N ARG A 157 9.48 -5.55 10.29
CA ARG A 157 10.28 -6.63 9.70
C ARG A 157 9.64 -7.13 8.42
N VAL A 158 10.50 -7.56 7.50
CA VAL A 158 10.11 -8.37 6.34
C VAL A 158 10.20 -9.84 6.74
N ALA A 159 9.14 -10.61 6.51
CA ALA A 159 9.13 -12.03 6.82
C ALA A 159 8.14 -12.80 5.94
N ASP A 160 8.21 -14.13 6.00
CA ASP A 160 7.09 -14.96 5.60
C ASP A 160 5.95 -14.84 6.61
N ILE A 161 4.70 -14.82 6.14
CA ILE A 161 3.51 -14.67 6.99
C ILE A 161 3.48 -15.69 8.14
N TYR A 162 3.97 -16.91 7.92
CA TYR A 162 3.99 -17.98 8.92
C TYR A 162 5.08 -17.80 10.00
N LYS A 163 6.04 -16.89 9.77
CA LYS A 163 7.08 -16.53 10.74
C LYS A 163 6.74 -15.28 11.55
N THR A 164 5.57 -14.67 11.31
CA THR A 164 5.15 -13.45 12.00
C THR A 164 4.68 -13.73 13.42
N LYS A 165 4.87 -12.76 14.32
CA LYS A 165 4.41 -12.77 15.72
C LYS A 165 3.79 -11.41 16.08
N MET A 166 3.14 -11.30 17.22
CA MET A 166 2.57 -10.09 17.83
C MET A 166 1.48 -9.36 17.03
N CYS A 167 1.45 -9.41 15.70
CA CYS A 167 0.50 -8.68 14.86
C CYS A 167 -0.87 -9.39 14.77
N PRO A 168 -1.98 -8.77 15.24
CA PRO A 168 -3.32 -9.38 15.19
C PRO A 168 -3.79 -9.66 13.75
N LEU A 169 -3.56 -8.73 12.81
CA LEU A 169 -3.93 -8.90 11.41
C LEU A 169 -3.17 -10.08 10.79
N ALA A 170 -1.87 -10.19 11.03
CA ALA A 170 -1.08 -11.34 10.56
C ALA A 170 -1.59 -12.66 11.12
N LYS A 171 -2.08 -12.70 12.37
CA LYS A 171 -2.69 -13.90 12.97
C LYS A 171 -3.94 -14.34 12.19
N VAL A 172 -4.81 -13.39 11.83
CA VAL A 172 -6.00 -13.66 11.02
C VAL A 172 -5.60 -14.16 9.64
N MET A 173 -4.70 -13.44 8.95
CA MET A 173 -4.23 -13.80 7.60
C MET A 173 -3.59 -15.19 7.56
N ARG A 174 -2.76 -15.55 8.55
CA ARG A 174 -2.18 -16.91 8.64
C ARG A 174 -3.23 -17.99 8.67
N ARG A 175 -4.29 -17.82 9.49
CA ARG A 175 -5.37 -18.80 9.61
C ARG A 175 -6.09 -18.95 8.27
N GLU A 176 -6.52 -17.86 7.69
CA GLU A 176 -7.31 -17.83 6.45
C GLU A 176 -6.51 -18.36 5.24
N LEU A 177 -5.24 -17.97 5.12
CA LEU A 177 -4.37 -18.42 4.03
C LEU A 177 -3.98 -19.90 4.16
N LYS A 178 -3.79 -20.40 5.40
CA LYS A 178 -3.52 -21.82 5.63
C LYS A 178 -4.68 -22.70 5.16
N GLN A 179 -5.92 -22.30 5.45
CA GLN A 179 -7.13 -23.02 5.01
C GLN A 179 -7.24 -23.07 3.47
N ARG A 180 -6.70 -22.06 2.78
CA ARG A 180 -6.69 -21.95 1.31
C ARG A 180 -5.42 -22.53 0.65
N GLY A 181 -4.59 -23.24 1.41
CA GLY A 181 -3.40 -23.92 0.89
C GLY A 181 -2.29 -22.97 0.43
N VAL A 182 -2.26 -21.71 0.91
CA VAL A 182 -1.15 -20.80 0.65
C VAL A 182 0.02 -21.17 1.54
N LYS A 183 1.17 -21.53 0.94
CA LYS A 183 2.34 -22.04 1.67
C LYS A 183 3.29 -20.93 2.15
N LYS A 184 3.29 -19.78 1.49
CA LYS A 184 4.14 -18.62 1.81
C LYS A 184 3.53 -17.33 1.32
N LEU A 185 3.82 -16.23 2.01
CA LEU A 185 3.50 -14.86 1.59
C LEU A 185 4.54 -13.92 2.21
N LYS A 186 5.22 -13.12 1.39
CA LYS A 186 6.10 -12.04 1.86
C LYS A 186 5.25 -10.94 2.48
N VAL A 187 5.55 -10.55 3.71
CA VAL A 187 4.83 -9.50 4.43
C VAL A 187 5.77 -8.53 5.13
N VAL A 188 5.29 -7.31 5.31
CA VAL A 188 5.88 -6.34 6.24
C VAL A 188 4.96 -6.23 7.45
N TYR A 189 5.48 -6.53 8.63
CA TYR A 189 4.74 -6.55 9.88
C TYR A 189 5.55 -5.97 11.03
N SER A 190 4.91 -5.54 12.09
CA SER A 190 5.58 -5.03 13.30
C SER A 190 5.58 -6.06 14.41
N GLU A 191 6.70 -6.10 15.14
CA GLU A 191 6.83 -6.85 16.39
C GLU A 191 6.38 -6.02 17.62
N GLU A 192 6.04 -4.75 17.42
CA GLU A 192 5.43 -3.90 18.46
C GLU A 192 4.02 -4.38 18.78
N LYS A 193 3.71 -4.50 20.07
CA LYS A 193 2.34 -4.74 20.53
C LYS A 193 1.50 -3.49 20.24
N PRO A 194 0.35 -3.62 19.54
CA PRO A 194 -0.50 -2.47 19.27
C PRO A 194 -0.94 -1.76 20.55
N THR A 195 -0.80 -0.44 20.58
CA THR A 195 -1.31 0.40 21.67
C THR A 195 -2.83 0.53 21.55
N ARG A 196 -3.54 0.47 22.66
CA ARG A 196 -4.97 0.77 22.66
C ARG A 196 -5.18 2.27 22.43
N PRO A 197 -5.95 2.68 21.39
CA PRO A 197 -6.26 4.09 21.19
C PRO A 197 -6.97 4.68 22.42
N LEU A 198 -6.71 5.94 22.69
CA LEU A 198 -7.48 6.70 23.67
C LEU A 198 -8.91 6.91 23.14
N GLU A 199 -9.91 6.59 23.94
CA GLU A 199 -11.31 6.82 23.59
C GLU A 199 -11.65 8.29 23.88
N ASP A 200 -11.61 9.12 22.85
CA ASP A 200 -12.07 10.51 22.89
C ASP A 200 -13.20 10.70 21.88
N MET A 201 -14.42 10.80 22.41
CA MET A 201 -15.63 10.93 21.60
C MET A 201 -15.70 12.29 20.88
N ALA A 202 -14.99 13.33 21.36
CA ALA A 202 -15.00 14.66 20.76
C ALA A 202 -14.20 14.73 19.47
N ILE A 203 -13.15 13.90 19.32
CA ILE A 203 -12.30 13.83 18.12
C ILE A 203 -12.50 12.58 17.28
N SER A 204 -13.45 11.74 17.64
CA SER A 204 -13.72 10.48 16.91
C SER A 204 -14.51 10.74 15.64
N CYS A 205 -14.01 10.27 14.51
CA CYS A 205 -14.76 10.26 13.24
C CYS A 205 -16.07 9.47 13.31
N ARG A 206 -16.30 8.66 14.33
CA ARG A 206 -17.59 7.98 14.55
C ARG A 206 -18.73 8.96 14.79
N ASN A 207 -18.46 10.01 15.55
CA ASN A 207 -19.49 10.98 15.96
C ASN A 207 -19.46 12.23 15.09
N HIS A 208 -18.31 12.58 14.55
CA HIS A 208 -18.09 13.80 13.78
C HIS A 208 -17.40 13.46 12.46
N CYS A 209 -18.13 12.77 11.57
CA CYS A 209 -17.60 12.42 10.25
C CYS A 209 -17.46 13.67 9.39
N ILE A 210 -16.23 13.96 8.97
CA ILE A 210 -15.85 15.04 8.04
C ILE A 210 -15.38 14.49 6.69
N CYS A 211 -15.85 13.30 6.33
CA CYS A 211 -15.53 12.69 5.03
C CYS A 211 -16.11 13.56 3.90
N PRO A 212 -15.40 13.67 2.76
CA PRO A 212 -15.90 14.39 1.60
C PRO A 212 -17.23 13.84 1.12
N PRO A 213 -18.12 14.67 0.53
CA PRO A 213 -19.37 14.21 -0.06
C PRO A 213 -19.13 13.12 -1.11
N GLY A 214 -19.96 12.06 -1.08
CA GLY A 214 -19.86 10.93 -2.00
C GLY A 214 -18.79 9.89 -1.65
N ALA A 215 -18.20 9.93 -0.46
CA ALA A 215 -17.39 8.83 0.05
C ALA A 215 -18.28 7.58 0.23
N LYS A 216 -17.92 6.49 -0.44
CA LYS A 216 -18.67 5.22 -0.41
C LYS A 216 -18.55 4.50 0.93
N HIS A 217 -17.39 4.62 1.59
CA HIS A 217 -17.12 4.02 2.90
C HIS A 217 -16.98 5.09 3.97
N LYS A 218 -17.92 5.11 4.92
CA LYS A 218 -17.89 6.08 6.02
C LYS A 218 -17.10 5.54 7.21
N CYS A 219 -16.33 6.41 7.85
CA CYS A 219 -15.61 6.06 9.08
C CYS A 219 -16.56 5.57 10.20
N THR A 220 -17.83 5.99 10.17
CA THR A 220 -18.88 5.59 11.10
C THR A 220 -19.23 4.10 11.04
N GLU A 221 -18.98 3.45 9.91
CA GLU A 221 -19.28 2.01 9.70
C GLU A 221 -18.14 1.10 10.18
N ARG A 222 -16.96 1.66 10.47
CA ARG A 222 -15.82 0.87 10.96
C ARG A 222 -16.00 0.49 12.41
N ARG A 223 -15.73 -0.78 12.73
CA ARG A 223 -15.78 -1.29 14.11
C ARG A 223 -14.82 -0.53 15.03
N ASP A 224 -13.61 -0.26 14.56
CA ASP A 224 -12.57 0.49 15.25
C ASP A 224 -11.86 1.43 14.30
N ILE A 225 -11.57 2.66 14.77
CA ILE A 225 -10.74 3.63 14.04
C ILE A 225 -9.34 3.58 14.67
N PRO A 226 -8.36 2.99 13.98
CA PRO A 226 -7.02 2.91 14.55
C PRO A 226 -6.36 4.29 14.63
N GLY A 227 -5.64 4.53 15.71
CA GLY A 227 -4.71 5.65 15.80
C GLY A 227 -3.58 5.47 14.80
N SER A 228 -3.02 6.58 14.30
CA SER A 228 -1.89 6.56 13.38
C SER A 228 -1.09 7.84 13.47
N VAL A 229 0.20 7.74 13.14
CA VAL A 229 1.18 8.83 13.09
C VAL A 229 1.89 8.84 11.75
N ALA A 230 2.54 9.95 11.40
CA ALA A 230 3.14 10.10 10.07
C ALA A 230 4.28 9.08 9.79
N PHE A 231 5.11 8.83 10.77
CA PHE A 231 6.38 8.12 10.61
C PHE A 231 6.27 6.59 10.68
N VAL A 232 5.11 6.02 10.99
CA VAL A 232 4.92 4.57 11.06
C VAL A 232 4.47 4.01 9.70
N PRO A 233 3.32 4.36 9.11
CA PRO A 233 2.91 3.82 7.83
C PRO A 233 3.83 4.23 6.68
N SER A 234 4.48 5.40 6.76
CA SER A 234 5.46 5.83 5.77
C SER A 234 6.67 4.90 5.71
N VAL A 235 7.24 4.54 6.86
CA VAL A 235 8.37 3.59 6.92
C VAL A 235 7.96 2.22 6.39
N VAL A 236 6.75 1.74 6.69
CA VAL A 236 6.22 0.49 6.13
C VAL A 236 6.19 0.55 4.61
N GLY A 237 5.69 1.65 4.04
CA GLY A 237 5.64 1.86 2.58
C GLY A 237 7.03 1.86 1.95
N LEU A 238 8.00 2.52 2.57
CA LEU A 238 9.39 2.56 2.10
C LEU A 238 10.07 1.18 2.17
N ILE A 239 9.83 0.39 3.23
CA ILE A 239 10.33 -0.98 3.34
C ILE A 239 9.74 -1.85 2.22
N ILE A 240 8.43 -1.79 1.99
CA ILE A 240 7.76 -2.54 0.92
C ILE A 240 8.36 -2.19 -0.44
N ALA A 241 8.48 -0.90 -0.75
CA ALA A 241 9.06 -0.45 -2.01
C ALA A 241 10.51 -0.95 -2.19
N GLY A 242 11.31 -0.91 -1.14
CA GLY A 242 12.67 -1.44 -1.16
C GLY A 242 12.72 -2.94 -1.46
N GLU A 243 11.77 -3.75 -0.93
CA GLU A 243 11.66 -5.17 -1.25
C GLU A 243 11.23 -5.40 -2.71
N VAL A 244 10.25 -4.63 -3.20
CA VAL A 244 9.80 -4.69 -4.61
C VAL A 244 10.95 -4.37 -5.56
N VAL A 245 11.69 -3.28 -5.31
CA VAL A 245 12.85 -2.90 -6.13
C VAL A 245 13.91 -4.00 -6.14
N LYS A 246 14.25 -4.58 -4.98
CA LYS A 246 15.21 -5.68 -4.90
C LYS A 246 14.76 -6.91 -5.67
N ASP A 247 13.50 -7.30 -5.56
CA ASP A 247 12.95 -8.46 -6.25
C ASP A 247 12.89 -8.25 -7.78
N LEU A 248 12.59 -7.04 -8.27
CA LEU A 248 12.52 -6.72 -9.69
C LEU A 248 13.90 -6.48 -10.34
N SER A 249 14.92 -6.19 -9.53
CA SER A 249 16.27 -5.86 -10.01
C SER A 249 17.15 -7.08 -10.28
N VAL A 250 16.73 -8.27 -9.87
CA VAL A 250 17.49 -9.53 -9.99
C VAL A 250 17.38 -10.16 -11.38
#